data_c039ae8d9b58567464caf8aed2bee842
#
_entry.id   c039ae8d9b58567464caf8aed2bee842
#
_cell.length_a   1.000
_cell.length_b   1.000
_cell.length_c   1.000
_cell.angle_alpha   90.00
_cell.angle_beta   90.00
_cell.angle_gamma   90.00
#
_symmetry.space_group_name_H-M   'P 1'
#
loop_
_entity.id
_entity.type
_entity.pdbx_description
1 polymer ?
#
loop_
_entity_poly.entity_id
_entity_poly.type
_entity_poly.pdbx_seq_one_letter_code
_entity_poly.pdbx_strand_id
1 'polypeptide(L)'
;LRRNFSKMPKSAYRETPETKEQIDFIEQFINASKSYKEEKSKRVADCIRGSLMAGAAGDALGYEVEFMSRRAILSRFGEHGITKFALDNDGKALISDDTQMTLFTANGMLMGLTRGHMRGIGGRPENYVMGAYLDWYYTQTGRKREMLINDWHPTWLRDLPEMAQLRAPGNTCLSACESIFRNEEVNNKSKGCGGIMRVAPMALLNAGYASRNENGYSIEELAEAGGKIAECTHKHPLGFLPASLLTVLLYKVVPMSVKQVQEEIDDIVADTLNILNRIYKGKYESDKRYLKELTEMAMLLAHSNISDADAIRQLGEGWTAEETWAIALFCAIRHIDSVENAIIASVNHDGDSDSTGSVCGNIMGAIYGYEHIKERNIFCPEGRKLEETLELSEIILALADDLSTGCIISEYDP
;
A
#
# COMPACT_ATOMS: atom_id res chain seq x y z
N LEU A 1 17.75 4.05 -33.67
CA LEU A 1 17.45 3.16 -34.81
C LEU A 1 16.14 3.51 -35.57
N ARG A 2 15.24 4.36 -35.01
CA ARG A 2 13.95 4.73 -35.61
C ARG A 2 14.00 5.83 -36.70
N ARG A 3 15.13 6.48 -36.95
CA ARG A 3 15.18 7.65 -37.86
C ARG A 3 15.52 7.36 -39.33
N ASN A 4 15.95 6.17 -39.69
CA ASN A 4 16.43 5.91 -41.07
C ASN A 4 15.59 4.98 -41.96
N PHE A 5 14.52 4.38 -41.47
CA PHE A 5 13.70 3.47 -42.28
C PHE A 5 12.57 4.13 -43.08
N SER A 6 12.21 5.39 -42.80
CA SER A 6 11.08 6.07 -43.48
C SER A 6 11.42 6.79 -44.77
N LYS A 7 12.67 6.74 -45.24
CA LYS A 7 13.13 7.47 -46.44
C LYS A 7 13.74 6.60 -47.54
N MET A 8 13.60 5.29 -47.50
CA MET A 8 14.03 4.47 -48.62
C MET A 8 12.88 4.28 -49.64
N PRO A 9 13.13 4.48 -50.92
CA PRO A 9 12.11 4.28 -51.97
C PRO A 9 11.74 2.81 -52.02
N LYS A 10 10.43 2.52 -51.97
CA LYS A 10 9.84 1.17 -52.00
C LYS A 10 10.14 0.34 -53.25
N SER A 11 10.92 0.86 -54.20
CA SER A 11 11.16 0.23 -55.50
C SER A 11 12.52 -0.45 -55.66
N ALA A 12 13.40 -0.48 -54.65
CA ALA A 12 14.77 -0.94 -54.81
C ALA A 12 15.09 -2.36 -54.27
N TYR A 13 14.20 -2.99 -53.54
CA TYR A 13 14.41 -4.34 -53.05
C TYR A 13 13.31 -5.28 -53.53
N ARG A 14 13.68 -6.22 -54.42
CA ARG A 14 12.88 -7.43 -54.62
C ARG A 14 12.91 -8.21 -53.30
N GLU A 15 11.75 -8.37 -52.67
CA GLU A 15 11.61 -9.25 -51.51
C GLU A 15 12.06 -10.65 -51.88
N THR A 16 13.18 -11.10 -51.34
CA THR A 16 13.57 -12.50 -51.42
C THR A 16 12.80 -13.26 -50.32
N PRO A 17 12.52 -14.56 -50.48
CA PRO A 17 11.87 -15.36 -49.43
C PRO A 17 12.55 -15.23 -48.09
N GLU A 18 13.89 -15.18 -48.03
CA GLU A 18 14.68 -15.00 -46.82
C GLU A 18 14.48 -13.62 -46.15
N THR A 19 14.32 -12.54 -46.93
CA THR A 19 14.02 -11.21 -46.41
C THR A 19 12.60 -11.10 -45.87
N LYS A 20 11.66 -11.83 -46.47
CA LYS A 20 10.28 -11.88 -45.98
C LYS A 20 10.18 -12.62 -44.66
N GLU A 21 10.83 -13.80 -44.54
CA GLU A 21 10.89 -14.54 -43.25
C GLU A 21 11.55 -13.74 -42.13
N GLN A 22 12.58 -12.97 -42.41
CA GLN A 22 13.22 -12.09 -41.45
C GLN A 22 12.31 -10.94 -41.02
N ILE A 23 11.56 -10.35 -41.95
CA ILE A 23 10.59 -9.28 -41.63
C ILE A 23 9.44 -9.84 -40.78
N ASP A 24 8.88 -10.98 -41.19
CA ASP A 24 7.79 -11.65 -40.45
C ASP A 24 8.23 -12.04 -39.03
N PHE A 25 9.47 -12.52 -38.86
CA PHE A 25 10.05 -12.81 -37.56
C PHE A 25 10.19 -11.55 -36.69
N ILE A 26 10.68 -10.45 -37.27
CA ILE A 26 10.82 -9.17 -36.55
C ILE A 26 9.45 -8.60 -36.13
N GLU A 27 8.46 -8.70 -37.05
CA GLU A 27 7.09 -8.26 -36.72
C GLU A 27 6.45 -9.13 -35.64
N GLN A 28 6.62 -10.44 -35.69
CA GLN A 28 6.17 -11.34 -34.61
C GLN A 28 6.85 -11.03 -33.29
N PHE A 29 8.15 -10.78 -33.28
CA PHE A 29 8.89 -10.39 -32.07
C PHE A 29 8.42 -9.04 -31.50
N ILE A 30 8.19 -8.04 -32.37
CA ILE A 30 7.67 -6.73 -31.97
C ILE A 30 6.27 -6.87 -31.39
N ASN A 31 5.39 -7.65 -32.01
CA ASN A 31 4.02 -7.87 -31.55
C ASN A 31 3.99 -8.65 -30.23
N ALA A 32 4.80 -9.69 -30.09
CA ALA A 32 4.96 -10.44 -28.84
C ALA A 32 5.49 -9.53 -27.72
N SER A 33 6.47 -8.67 -28.02
CA SER A 33 7.01 -7.71 -27.04
C SER A 33 5.98 -6.65 -26.62
N LYS A 34 5.12 -6.18 -27.55
CA LYS A 34 4.02 -5.26 -27.23
C LYS A 34 2.97 -5.95 -26.35
N SER A 35 2.53 -7.15 -26.74
CA SER A 35 1.57 -7.94 -25.97
C SER A 35 2.06 -8.22 -24.55
N TYR A 36 3.31 -8.62 -24.40
CA TYR A 36 3.94 -8.83 -23.08
C TYR A 36 3.94 -7.56 -22.21
N LYS A 37 4.25 -6.39 -22.81
CA LYS A 37 4.24 -5.11 -22.08
C LYS A 37 2.84 -4.70 -21.65
N GLU A 38 1.84 -4.89 -22.52
CA GLU A 38 0.44 -4.60 -22.20
C GLU A 38 -0.08 -5.51 -21.10
N GLU A 39 0.23 -6.80 -21.15
CA GLU A 39 -0.15 -7.78 -20.15
C GLU A 39 0.50 -7.48 -18.79
N LYS A 40 1.80 -7.15 -18.80
CA LYS A 40 2.52 -6.72 -17.58
C LYS A 40 1.91 -5.45 -16.99
N SER A 41 1.56 -4.46 -17.81
CA SER A 41 0.94 -3.22 -17.35
C SER A 41 -0.45 -3.48 -16.73
N LYS A 42 -1.26 -4.34 -17.36
CA LYS A 42 -2.57 -4.75 -16.82
C LYS A 42 -2.43 -5.44 -15.47
N ARG A 43 -1.47 -6.37 -15.34
CA ARG A 43 -1.21 -7.04 -14.07
C ARG A 43 -0.79 -6.05 -12.97
N VAL A 44 0.11 -5.12 -13.27
CA VAL A 44 0.53 -4.10 -12.29
C VAL A 44 -0.66 -3.27 -11.84
N ALA A 45 -1.52 -2.82 -12.76
CA ALA A 45 -2.73 -2.08 -12.42
C ALA A 45 -3.67 -2.89 -11.53
N ASP A 46 -3.88 -4.18 -11.85
CA ASP A 46 -4.67 -5.10 -11.06
C ASP A 46 -4.10 -5.30 -9.65
N CYS A 47 -2.78 -5.46 -9.51
CA CYS A 47 -2.11 -5.57 -8.21
C CYS A 47 -2.17 -4.26 -7.40
N ILE A 48 -2.13 -3.09 -8.05
CA ILE A 48 -2.30 -1.80 -7.38
C ILE A 48 -3.71 -1.69 -6.78
N ARG A 49 -4.75 -1.99 -7.56
CA ARG A 49 -6.13 -2.07 -7.06
C ARG A 49 -6.26 -3.10 -5.95
N GLY A 50 -5.67 -4.29 -6.15
CA GLY A 50 -5.69 -5.38 -5.17
C GLY A 50 -5.09 -4.98 -3.85
N SER A 51 -3.93 -4.31 -3.86
CA SER A 51 -3.24 -3.86 -2.64
C SER A 51 -4.10 -2.89 -1.82
N LEU A 52 -4.70 -1.87 -2.45
CA LEU A 52 -5.53 -0.91 -1.73
C LEU A 52 -6.87 -1.51 -1.27
N MET A 53 -7.52 -2.31 -2.11
CA MET A 53 -8.81 -2.92 -1.76
C MET A 53 -8.68 -3.99 -0.68
N ALA A 54 -7.65 -4.85 -0.74
CA ALA A 54 -7.44 -5.84 0.31
C ALA A 54 -6.91 -5.21 1.59
N GLY A 55 -6.12 -4.13 1.50
CA GLY A 55 -5.73 -3.34 2.66
C GLY A 55 -6.94 -2.77 3.38
N ALA A 56 -7.84 -2.10 2.66
CA ALA A 56 -9.08 -1.57 3.22
C ALA A 56 -10.03 -2.67 3.72
N ALA A 57 -10.05 -3.83 3.06
CA ALA A 57 -10.84 -4.97 3.54
C ALA A 57 -10.26 -5.58 4.83
N GLY A 58 -8.95 -5.64 4.96
CA GLY A 58 -8.27 -6.07 6.19
C GLY A 58 -8.49 -5.11 7.34
N ASP A 59 -8.35 -3.80 7.08
CA ASP A 59 -8.72 -2.72 7.99
C ASP A 59 -10.18 -2.88 8.48
N ALA A 60 -11.15 -2.92 7.57
CA ALA A 60 -12.57 -3.02 7.92
C ALA A 60 -12.92 -4.31 8.67
N LEU A 61 -12.22 -5.42 8.43
CA LEU A 61 -12.39 -6.65 9.19
C LEU A 61 -11.81 -6.54 10.59
N GLY A 62 -10.63 -5.91 10.72
CA GLY A 62 -9.90 -5.72 11.98
C GLY A 62 -10.52 -4.65 12.87
N TYR A 63 -11.04 -3.58 12.31
CA TYR A 63 -11.62 -2.44 13.03
C TYR A 63 -12.75 -2.83 14.00
N GLU A 64 -13.58 -3.81 13.63
CA GLU A 64 -14.64 -4.35 14.50
C GLU A 64 -14.11 -4.99 15.79
N VAL A 65 -12.84 -5.41 15.78
CA VAL A 65 -12.21 -6.17 16.87
C VAL A 65 -10.95 -5.53 17.45
N GLU A 66 -10.53 -4.35 16.97
CA GLU A 66 -9.29 -3.65 17.32
C GLU A 66 -9.02 -3.57 18.83
N PHE A 67 -10.03 -3.26 19.63
CA PHE A 67 -9.87 -3.13 21.09
C PHE A 67 -10.34 -4.37 21.86
N MET A 68 -10.48 -5.51 21.19
CA MET A 68 -10.93 -6.76 21.81
C MET A 68 -9.75 -7.69 22.09
N SER A 69 -9.79 -8.37 23.23
CA SER A 69 -8.89 -9.50 23.42
C SER A 69 -9.31 -10.66 22.50
N ARG A 70 -8.36 -11.48 22.07
CA ARG A 70 -8.64 -12.69 21.28
C ARG A 70 -9.72 -13.54 21.92
N ARG A 71 -9.71 -13.67 23.25
CA ARG A 71 -10.75 -14.40 23.98
C ARG A 71 -12.14 -13.79 23.76
N ALA A 72 -12.25 -12.47 23.75
CA ALA A 72 -13.51 -11.76 23.50
C ALA A 72 -13.93 -11.93 22.04
N ILE A 73 -12.99 -11.88 21.10
CA ILE A 73 -13.25 -12.13 19.66
C ILE A 73 -13.85 -13.53 19.48
N LEU A 74 -13.19 -14.57 20.03
CA LEU A 74 -13.68 -15.95 19.92
C LEU A 74 -15.04 -16.15 20.63
N SER A 75 -15.28 -15.45 21.73
CA SER A 75 -16.58 -15.49 22.42
C SER A 75 -17.71 -14.88 21.60
N ARG A 76 -17.41 -13.84 20.81
CA ARG A 76 -18.39 -13.09 20.01
C ARG A 76 -18.63 -13.73 18.62
N PHE A 77 -17.57 -14.16 17.96
CA PHE A 77 -17.61 -14.61 16.56
C PHE A 77 -17.43 -16.12 16.37
N GLY A 78 -17.22 -16.88 17.45
CA GLY A 78 -17.02 -18.33 17.40
C GLY A 78 -15.54 -18.74 17.34
N GLU A 79 -15.29 -20.04 17.20
CA GLU A 79 -13.95 -20.65 17.33
C GLU A 79 -12.92 -20.15 16.30
N HIS A 80 -13.37 -19.66 15.16
CA HIS A 80 -12.51 -19.11 14.11
C HIS A 80 -12.31 -17.59 14.20
N GLY A 81 -12.93 -16.93 15.19
CA GLY A 81 -12.91 -15.48 15.31
C GLY A 81 -13.74 -14.80 14.22
N ILE A 82 -13.40 -13.51 13.95
CA ILE A 82 -14.06 -12.77 12.88
C ILE A 82 -13.55 -13.23 11.52
N THR A 83 -14.45 -13.66 10.64
CA THR A 83 -14.16 -14.15 9.29
C THR A 83 -15.00 -13.48 8.21
N LYS A 84 -15.96 -12.65 8.61
CA LYS A 84 -16.85 -11.88 7.76
C LYS A 84 -17.00 -10.47 8.29
N PHE A 85 -17.25 -9.54 7.40
CA PHE A 85 -17.51 -8.15 7.79
C PHE A 85 -18.68 -8.03 8.75
N ALA A 86 -18.49 -7.28 9.83
CA ALA A 86 -19.56 -6.68 10.56
C ALA A 86 -20.05 -5.46 9.78
N LEU A 87 -21.37 -5.39 9.55
CA LEU A 87 -21.96 -4.32 8.75
C LEU A 87 -22.69 -3.33 9.63
N ASP A 88 -22.60 -2.06 9.27
CA ASP A 88 -23.39 -0.99 9.86
C ASP A 88 -24.88 -1.06 9.43
N ASN A 89 -25.65 -0.05 9.83
CA ASN A 89 -27.10 0.01 9.53
C ASN A 89 -27.38 0.21 8.03
N ASP A 90 -26.41 0.75 7.27
CA ASP A 90 -26.51 0.99 5.83
C ASP A 90 -25.96 -0.20 5.02
N GLY A 91 -25.49 -1.24 5.72
CA GLY A 91 -24.97 -2.47 5.15
C GLY A 91 -23.53 -2.31 4.65
N LYS A 92 -22.75 -1.40 5.22
CA LYS A 92 -21.34 -1.15 4.90
C LYS A 92 -20.42 -1.75 5.95
N ALA A 93 -19.30 -2.28 5.49
CA ALA A 93 -18.14 -2.59 6.31
C ALA A 93 -17.31 -1.32 6.43
N LEU A 94 -17.24 -0.78 7.65
CA LEU A 94 -16.62 0.52 7.91
C LEU A 94 -15.10 0.39 7.99
N ILE A 95 -14.41 1.31 7.35
CA ILE A 95 -12.97 1.47 7.45
C ILE A 95 -12.57 2.30 8.67
N SER A 96 -11.32 2.16 9.13
CA SER A 96 -10.73 2.98 10.19
C SER A 96 -9.92 4.17 9.63
N ASP A 97 -9.17 4.87 10.52
CA ASP A 97 -8.22 5.90 10.10
C ASP A 97 -7.04 5.33 9.27
N ASP A 98 -6.77 4.05 9.32
CA ASP A 98 -5.79 3.35 8.48
C ASP A 98 -6.07 3.56 7.00
N THR A 99 -7.27 3.22 6.56
CA THR A 99 -7.67 3.44 5.16
C THR A 99 -7.87 4.91 4.87
N GLN A 100 -8.48 5.71 5.78
CA GLN A 100 -8.59 7.15 5.56
C GLN A 100 -7.22 7.77 5.26
N MET A 101 -6.22 7.56 6.11
CA MET A 101 -4.88 8.13 5.92
C MET A 101 -4.15 7.54 4.72
N THR A 102 -4.40 6.28 4.36
CA THR A 102 -3.90 5.68 3.11
C THR A 102 -4.41 6.43 1.87
N LEU A 103 -5.70 6.75 1.83
CA LEU A 103 -6.30 7.51 0.73
C LEU A 103 -5.77 8.95 0.68
N PHE A 104 -5.61 9.62 1.83
CA PHE A 104 -4.98 10.93 1.89
C PHE A 104 -3.50 10.89 1.45
N THR A 105 -2.77 9.81 1.73
CA THR A 105 -1.41 9.61 1.21
C THR A 105 -1.43 9.53 -0.32
N ALA A 106 -2.31 8.69 -0.90
CA ALA A 106 -2.45 8.56 -2.34
C ALA A 106 -2.81 9.89 -2.99
N ASN A 107 -3.85 10.56 -2.51
CA ASN A 107 -4.32 11.83 -3.07
C ASN A 107 -3.28 12.94 -2.96
N GLY A 108 -2.57 13.05 -1.84
CA GLY A 108 -1.48 14.03 -1.68
C GLY A 108 -0.35 13.83 -2.69
N MET A 109 0.07 12.58 -2.93
CA MET A 109 1.10 12.29 -3.95
C MET A 109 0.62 12.58 -5.36
N LEU A 110 -0.62 12.19 -5.70
CA LEU A 110 -1.22 12.46 -7.01
C LEU A 110 -1.38 13.96 -7.27
N MET A 111 -1.77 14.73 -6.26
CA MET A 111 -1.79 16.19 -6.33
C MET A 111 -0.40 16.78 -6.61
N GLY A 112 0.64 16.26 -5.95
CA GLY A 112 2.03 16.65 -6.21
C GLY A 112 2.46 16.34 -7.64
N LEU A 113 2.06 15.19 -8.16
CA LEU A 113 2.32 14.76 -9.52
C LEU A 113 1.63 15.67 -10.55
N THR A 114 0.32 15.89 -10.38
CA THR A 114 -0.47 16.78 -11.24
C THR A 114 0.12 18.19 -11.28
N ARG A 115 0.48 18.72 -10.11
CA ARG A 115 1.14 20.03 -10.02
C ARG A 115 2.48 20.06 -10.74
N GLY A 116 3.26 18.98 -10.64
CA GLY A 116 4.52 18.81 -11.36
C GLY A 116 4.32 18.86 -12.87
N HIS A 117 3.34 18.14 -13.38
CA HIS A 117 3.00 18.10 -14.80
C HIS A 117 2.47 19.44 -15.32
N MET A 118 1.54 20.08 -14.59
CA MET A 118 0.90 21.32 -15.04
C MET A 118 1.79 22.55 -14.92
N ARG A 119 2.63 22.62 -13.89
CA ARG A 119 3.40 23.84 -13.56
C ARG A 119 4.92 23.66 -13.67
N GLY A 120 5.41 22.46 -13.96
CA GLY A 120 6.84 22.13 -13.99
C GLY A 120 7.53 22.23 -12.62
N ILE A 121 6.76 22.25 -11.53
CA ILE A 121 7.26 22.38 -10.16
C ILE A 121 7.06 21.05 -9.46
N GLY A 122 8.09 20.21 -9.45
CA GLY A 122 8.14 19.00 -8.66
C GLY A 122 8.50 19.31 -7.19
N GLY A 123 8.14 18.40 -6.29
CA GLY A 123 8.50 18.44 -4.88
C GLY A 123 8.68 17.04 -4.34
N ARG A 124 9.17 16.93 -3.11
CA ARG A 124 9.28 15.64 -2.45
C ARG A 124 7.90 15.12 -2.07
N PRO A 125 7.62 13.80 -2.25
CA PRO A 125 6.31 13.22 -1.95
C PRO A 125 5.82 13.52 -0.55
N GLU A 126 6.70 13.41 0.46
CA GLU A 126 6.35 13.64 1.86
C GLU A 126 5.80 15.04 2.15
N ASN A 127 6.20 16.05 1.37
CA ASN A 127 5.70 17.41 1.56
C ASN A 127 4.23 17.55 1.10
N TYR A 128 3.85 16.89 0.01
CA TYR A 128 2.48 16.87 -0.47
C TYR A 128 1.59 16.02 0.43
N VAL A 129 2.10 14.87 0.85
CA VAL A 129 1.41 13.98 1.79
C VAL A 129 1.17 14.66 3.14
N MET A 130 2.14 15.41 3.64
CA MET A 130 1.98 16.20 4.87
C MET A 130 0.85 17.24 4.73
N GLY A 131 0.73 17.87 3.57
CA GLY A 131 -0.41 18.77 3.26
C GLY A 131 -1.75 18.04 3.27
N ALA A 132 -1.80 16.85 2.68
CA ALA A 132 -2.99 16.00 2.69
C ALA A 132 -3.37 15.54 4.12
N TYR A 133 -2.39 15.25 4.97
CA TYR A 133 -2.66 14.93 6.39
C TYR A 133 -3.22 16.12 7.19
N LEU A 134 -2.92 17.34 6.80
CA LEU A 134 -3.60 18.51 7.39
C LEU A 134 -5.06 18.60 6.94
N ASP A 135 -5.39 18.19 5.73
CA ASP A 135 -6.76 18.09 5.28
C ASP A 135 -7.50 16.95 6.02
N TRP A 136 -6.87 15.79 6.22
CA TRP A 136 -7.39 14.73 7.09
C TRP A 136 -7.60 15.22 8.53
N TYR A 137 -6.63 15.93 9.10
CA TYR A 137 -6.76 16.50 10.44
C TYR A 137 -7.94 17.48 10.53
N TYR A 138 -8.18 18.26 9.47
CA TYR A 138 -9.36 19.11 9.37
C TYR A 138 -10.66 18.29 9.41
N THR A 139 -10.74 17.19 8.67
CA THR A 139 -11.94 16.34 8.69
C THR A 139 -12.22 15.77 10.07
N GLN A 140 -11.18 15.43 10.84
CA GLN A 140 -11.31 14.86 12.18
C GLN A 140 -11.63 15.88 13.26
N THR A 141 -11.25 17.15 13.10
CA THR A 141 -11.32 18.15 14.18
C THR A 141 -12.23 19.33 13.86
N GLY A 142 -12.64 19.51 12.60
CA GLY A 142 -13.39 20.68 12.14
C GLY A 142 -12.59 21.99 12.14
N ARG A 143 -11.28 21.95 12.45
CA ARG A 143 -10.42 23.15 12.50
C ARG A 143 -10.05 23.57 11.10
N LYS A 144 -10.69 24.66 10.62
CA LYS A 144 -10.35 25.28 9.34
C LYS A 144 -8.94 25.86 9.39
N ARG A 145 -8.10 25.44 8.46
CA ARG A 145 -6.87 26.17 8.15
C ARG A 145 -7.30 27.51 7.58
N GLU A 146 -7.07 28.61 8.29
CA GLU A 146 -7.02 29.92 7.64
C GLU A 146 -5.94 29.80 6.59
N MET A 147 -6.30 30.05 5.33
CA MET A 147 -5.43 29.86 4.18
C MET A 147 -4.05 30.49 4.49
N LEU A 148 -3.09 29.66 4.85
CA LEU A 148 -1.71 30.06 4.81
C LEU A 148 -1.41 30.39 3.34
N ILE A 149 -0.91 31.58 3.12
CA ILE A 149 -0.76 32.37 1.90
C ILE A 149 -0.05 31.64 0.72
N ASN A 150 0.30 30.38 0.85
CA ASN A 150 1.00 29.61 -0.17
C ASN A 150 0.16 28.43 -0.67
N ASP A 151 -0.70 28.68 -1.65
CA ASP A 151 -1.16 27.78 -2.74
C ASP A 151 -1.34 26.27 -2.49
N TRP A 152 -1.61 25.83 -1.26
CA TRP A 152 -2.02 24.45 -1.03
C TRP A 152 -3.49 24.29 -1.41
N HIS A 153 -3.73 23.70 -2.56
CA HIS A 153 -5.07 23.28 -2.89
C HIS A 153 -5.44 22.12 -1.97
N PRO A 154 -6.58 22.19 -1.27
CA PRO A 154 -7.04 21.10 -0.43
C PRO A 154 -7.28 19.85 -1.28
N THR A 155 -7.05 18.69 -0.68
CA THR A 155 -7.41 17.42 -1.32
C THR A 155 -8.92 17.32 -1.43
N TRP A 156 -9.43 16.77 -2.54
CA TRP A 156 -10.87 16.61 -2.75
C TRP A 156 -11.51 15.63 -1.75
N LEU A 157 -10.72 14.68 -1.19
CA LEU A 157 -11.16 13.74 -0.17
C LEU A 157 -11.74 14.41 1.07
N ARG A 158 -11.28 15.60 1.44
CA ARG A 158 -11.76 16.30 2.63
C ARG A 158 -13.24 16.70 2.55
N ASP A 159 -13.80 16.75 1.34
CA ASP A 159 -15.19 17.16 1.12
C ASP A 159 -16.16 15.95 1.14
N LEU A 160 -15.63 14.71 1.26
CA LEU A 160 -16.42 13.51 1.41
C LEU A 160 -16.95 13.38 2.85
N PRO A 161 -18.28 13.18 3.02
CA PRO A 161 -18.89 13.05 4.36
C PRO A 161 -18.30 11.91 5.20
N GLU A 162 -17.93 10.80 4.56
CA GLU A 162 -17.35 9.61 5.18
C GLU A 162 -15.99 9.93 5.81
N MET A 163 -15.22 10.83 5.21
CA MET A 163 -13.93 11.26 5.74
C MET A 163 -14.05 12.14 7.00
N ALA A 164 -15.21 12.74 7.25
CA ALA A 164 -15.49 13.50 8.45
C ALA A 164 -15.92 12.63 9.64
N GLN A 165 -16.05 11.32 9.44
CA GLN A 165 -16.36 10.39 10.52
C GLN A 165 -15.11 10.08 11.34
N LEU A 166 -15.24 10.13 12.67
CA LEU A 166 -14.18 9.66 13.58
C LEU A 166 -14.11 8.14 13.52
N ARG A 167 -12.99 7.60 13.09
CA ARG A 167 -12.74 6.18 12.92
C ARG A 167 -11.50 5.75 13.71
N ALA A 168 -11.58 5.86 15.03
CA ALA A 168 -10.49 5.56 15.96
C ALA A 168 -9.14 6.27 15.65
N PRO A 169 -9.11 7.57 15.27
CA PRO A 169 -7.90 8.22 14.82
C PRO A 169 -6.79 8.19 15.85
N GLY A 170 -5.60 7.74 15.45
CA GLY A 170 -4.44 7.61 16.31
C GLY A 170 -3.99 8.94 16.91
N ASN A 171 -3.84 8.98 18.25
CA ASN A 171 -3.43 10.19 18.98
C ASN A 171 -2.09 10.78 18.49
N THR A 172 -1.13 9.94 18.08
CA THR A 172 0.16 10.40 17.54
C THR A 172 -0.05 11.12 16.21
N CYS A 173 -0.90 10.60 15.33
CA CYS A 173 -1.23 11.21 14.05
C CYS A 173 -1.90 12.57 14.26
N LEU A 174 -2.93 12.64 15.13
CA LEU A 174 -3.63 13.88 15.45
C LEU A 174 -2.70 14.94 16.05
N SER A 175 -1.91 14.58 17.07
CA SER A 175 -1.01 15.53 17.73
C SER A 175 0.12 16.02 16.83
N ALA A 176 0.65 15.16 15.97
CA ALA A 176 1.66 15.56 14.99
C ALA A 176 1.06 16.52 13.94
N CYS A 177 -0.13 16.21 13.42
CA CYS A 177 -0.84 17.11 12.52
C CYS A 177 -1.17 18.45 13.19
N GLU A 178 -1.54 18.47 14.47
CA GLU A 178 -1.74 19.70 15.22
C GLU A 178 -0.47 20.54 15.33
N SER A 179 0.69 19.93 15.61
CA SER A 179 1.98 20.64 15.63
C SER A 179 2.27 21.26 14.26
N ILE A 180 2.12 20.48 13.18
CA ILE A 180 2.32 20.98 11.81
C ILE A 180 1.34 22.12 11.49
N PHE A 181 0.08 22.00 11.89
CA PHE A 181 -0.95 23.02 11.71
C PHE A 181 -0.57 24.34 12.41
N ARG A 182 0.08 24.27 13.56
CA ARG A 182 0.59 25.44 14.31
C ARG A 182 1.95 25.94 13.84
N ASN A 183 2.52 25.35 12.79
CA ASN A 183 3.91 25.59 12.34
C ASN A 183 4.96 25.27 13.41
N GLU A 184 4.68 24.29 14.25
CA GLU A 184 5.59 23.78 15.26
C GLU A 184 6.28 22.50 14.74
N GLU A 185 7.47 22.23 15.26
CA GLU A 185 8.18 20.99 14.93
C GLU A 185 7.47 19.80 15.60
N VAL A 186 7.27 18.71 14.83
CA VAL A 186 6.78 17.45 15.40
C VAL A 186 7.88 16.82 16.24
N ASN A 187 7.69 16.81 17.55
CA ASN A 187 8.64 16.28 18.50
C ASN A 187 8.00 15.17 19.35
N ASN A 188 8.19 13.93 18.95
CA ASN A 188 7.76 12.75 19.69
C ASN A 188 8.76 11.60 19.50
N LYS A 189 8.57 10.54 20.29
CA LYS A 189 9.33 9.29 20.17
C LYS A 189 8.39 8.11 19.90
N SER A 190 7.31 8.37 19.16
CA SER A 190 6.32 7.34 18.85
C SER A 190 6.86 6.30 17.89
N LYS A 191 6.64 5.05 18.24
CA LYS A 191 6.84 3.85 17.42
C LYS A 191 5.53 3.32 16.84
N GLY A 192 4.41 4.01 17.07
CA GLY A 192 3.06 3.53 16.75
C GLY A 192 2.89 3.08 15.30
N CYS A 193 1.91 2.22 15.08
CA CYS A 193 1.52 1.64 13.77
C CYS A 193 1.09 2.68 12.74
N GLY A 194 0.55 3.83 13.17
CA GLY A 194 0.02 4.88 12.30
C GLY A 194 0.97 5.41 11.21
N GLY A 195 2.28 5.08 11.29
CA GLY A 195 3.24 5.37 10.22
C GLY A 195 3.19 4.35 9.09
N ILE A 196 3.22 3.05 9.41
CA ILE A 196 3.31 1.97 8.43
C ILE A 196 1.99 1.70 7.71
N MET A 197 0.85 1.82 8.40
CA MET A 197 -0.48 1.48 7.90
C MET A 197 -0.86 2.18 6.58
N ARG A 198 -0.26 3.33 6.29
CA ARG A 198 -0.68 4.26 5.23
C ARG A 198 0.33 4.47 4.09
N VAL A 199 1.47 3.78 4.07
CA VAL A 199 2.55 4.07 3.10
C VAL A 199 2.47 3.28 1.80
N ALA A 200 1.59 2.30 1.70
CA ALA A 200 1.42 1.46 0.51
C ALA A 200 1.34 2.28 -0.81
N PRO A 201 0.60 3.41 -0.88
CA PRO A 201 0.49 4.19 -2.12
C PRO A 201 1.84 4.64 -2.70
N MET A 202 2.89 4.83 -1.87
CA MET A 202 4.22 5.22 -2.35
C MET A 202 4.84 4.14 -3.25
N ALA A 203 4.75 2.88 -2.82
CA ALA A 203 5.20 1.74 -3.62
C ALA A 203 4.39 1.58 -4.91
N LEU A 204 3.07 1.72 -4.79
CA LEU A 204 2.11 1.49 -5.87
C LEU A 204 2.26 2.54 -6.99
N LEU A 205 2.44 3.81 -6.64
CA LEU A 205 2.74 4.87 -7.61
C LEU A 205 4.03 4.57 -8.38
N ASN A 206 5.09 4.17 -7.69
CA ASN A 206 6.37 3.86 -8.33
C ASN A 206 6.27 2.60 -9.23
N ALA A 207 5.48 1.61 -8.85
CA ALA A 207 5.18 0.45 -9.69
C ALA A 207 4.39 0.86 -10.95
N GLY A 208 3.46 1.80 -10.83
CA GLY A 208 2.76 2.43 -11.96
C GLY A 208 3.74 3.10 -12.93
N TYR A 209 4.68 3.92 -12.46
CA TYR A 209 5.74 4.50 -13.30
C TYR A 209 6.55 3.44 -14.04
N ALA A 210 7.02 2.42 -13.32
CA ALA A 210 7.82 1.34 -13.90
C ALA A 210 7.04 0.57 -14.97
N SER A 211 5.74 0.36 -14.81
CA SER A 211 4.88 -0.33 -15.78
C SER A 211 4.71 0.46 -17.08
N ARG A 212 4.69 1.78 -17.01
CA ARG A 212 4.61 2.69 -18.17
C ARG A 212 5.96 3.01 -18.80
N ASN A 213 7.06 2.45 -18.27
CA ASN A 213 8.45 2.78 -18.64
C ASN A 213 8.78 4.28 -18.41
N GLU A 214 8.20 4.86 -17.40
CA GLU A 214 8.51 6.20 -16.93
C GLU A 214 9.61 6.15 -15.85
N ASN A 215 10.36 7.25 -15.70
CA ASN A 215 11.35 7.36 -14.66
C ASN A 215 10.65 7.62 -13.32
N GLY A 216 10.63 6.60 -12.46
CA GLY A 216 10.22 6.69 -11.07
C GLY A 216 11.43 6.89 -10.15
N TYR A 217 11.21 6.65 -8.87
CA TYR A 217 12.25 6.65 -7.86
C TYR A 217 13.10 5.37 -7.97
N SER A 218 14.41 5.48 -7.74
CA SER A 218 15.24 4.31 -7.46
C SER A 218 14.72 3.57 -6.22
N ILE A 219 15.09 2.31 -6.04
CA ILE A 219 14.58 1.53 -4.91
C ILE A 219 15.04 2.12 -3.57
N GLU A 220 16.21 2.74 -3.52
CA GLU A 220 16.74 3.44 -2.37
C GLU A 220 15.93 4.72 -2.05
N GLU A 221 15.69 5.56 -3.06
CA GLU A 221 14.87 6.77 -2.92
C GLU A 221 13.43 6.42 -2.53
N LEU A 222 12.88 5.35 -3.10
CA LEU A 222 11.56 4.83 -2.80
C LEU A 222 11.43 4.41 -1.33
N ALA A 223 12.39 3.65 -0.83
CA ALA A 223 12.42 3.22 0.56
C ALA A 223 12.57 4.41 1.53
N GLU A 224 13.43 5.37 1.19
CA GLU A 224 13.58 6.61 1.96
C GLU A 224 12.27 7.41 1.96
N ALA A 225 11.60 7.54 0.82
CA ALA A 225 10.34 8.26 0.72
C ALA A 225 9.22 7.63 1.57
N GLY A 226 9.08 6.28 1.55
CA GLY A 226 8.14 5.57 2.42
C GLY A 226 8.40 5.83 3.90
N GLY A 227 9.68 5.74 4.31
CA GLY A 227 10.08 6.10 5.68
C GLY A 227 9.79 7.57 6.03
N LYS A 228 10.05 8.50 5.13
CA LYS A 228 9.78 9.94 5.32
C LYS A 228 8.29 10.25 5.48
N ILE A 229 7.41 9.57 4.74
CA ILE A 229 5.96 9.69 4.88
C ILE A 229 5.53 9.27 6.29
N ALA A 230 6.06 8.17 6.82
CA ALA A 230 5.78 7.76 8.20
C ALA A 230 6.41 8.72 9.22
N GLU A 231 7.65 9.18 8.97
CA GLU A 231 8.39 10.11 9.84
C GLU A 231 7.69 11.48 9.99
N CYS A 232 6.78 11.85 9.08
CA CYS A 232 6.00 13.08 9.23
C CYS A 232 5.30 13.16 10.60
N THR A 233 4.86 12.01 11.13
CA THR A 233 4.13 11.93 12.40
C THR A 233 4.82 11.09 13.47
N HIS A 234 5.62 10.08 13.11
CA HIS A 234 6.26 9.11 14.01
C HIS A 234 7.78 9.26 13.96
N LYS A 235 8.35 9.89 14.99
CA LYS A 235 9.77 10.31 14.96
C LYS A 235 10.76 9.27 15.48
N HIS A 236 10.31 8.19 16.12
CA HIS A 236 11.19 7.10 16.52
C HIS A 236 11.61 6.27 15.29
N PRO A 237 12.87 5.80 15.19
CA PRO A 237 13.30 4.97 14.05
C PRO A 237 12.39 3.76 13.78
N LEU A 238 11.97 3.04 14.83
CA LEU A 238 11.03 1.93 14.70
C LEU A 238 9.60 2.37 14.29
N GLY A 239 9.25 3.66 14.33
CA GLY A 239 7.99 4.18 13.80
C GLY A 239 8.01 4.41 12.28
N PHE A 240 9.19 4.49 11.64
CA PHE A 240 9.30 4.76 10.21
C PHE A 240 10.15 3.75 9.41
N LEU A 241 11.10 3.05 10.01
CA LEU A 241 11.89 2.01 9.32
C LEU A 241 11.01 0.85 8.79
N PRO A 242 10.00 0.35 9.54
CA PRO A 242 9.09 -0.66 9.01
C PRO A 242 8.30 -0.18 7.78
N ALA A 243 7.95 1.11 7.71
CA ALA A 243 7.31 1.71 6.55
C ALA A 243 8.21 1.69 5.30
N SER A 244 9.53 1.90 5.47
CA SER A 244 10.51 1.71 4.39
C SER A 244 10.53 0.26 3.90
N LEU A 245 10.48 -0.73 4.81
CA LEU A 245 10.45 -2.15 4.44
C LEU A 245 9.18 -2.50 3.66
N LEU A 246 8.01 -2.09 4.14
CA LEU A 246 6.74 -2.33 3.46
C LEU A 246 6.73 -1.73 2.04
N THR A 247 7.22 -0.50 1.91
CA THR A 247 7.29 0.19 0.62
C THR A 247 8.16 -0.59 -0.39
N VAL A 248 9.33 -1.10 0.04
CA VAL A 248 10.22 -1.89 -0.83
C VAL A 248 9.57 -3.24 -1.16
N LEU A 249 9.01 -3.93 -0.17
CA LEU A 249 8.36 -5.23 -0.37
C LEU A 249 7.24 -5.14 -1.41
N LEU A 250 6.31 -4.20 -1.23
CA LEU A 250 5.19 -4.00 -2.16
C LEU A 250 5.67 -3.69 -3.58
N TYR A 251 6.64 -2.80 -3.74
CA TYR A 251 7.21 -2.47 -5.05
C TYR A 251 7.81 -3.68 -5.76
N LYS A 252 8.44 -4.60 -5.01
CA LYS A 252 9.04 -5.81 -5.57
C LYS A 252 8.00 -6.84 -5.98
N VAL A 253 6.96 -7.08 -5.16
CA VAL A 253 5.99 -8.14 -5.41
C VAL A 253 4.96 -7.78 -6.49
N VAL A 254 4.58 -6.49 -6.62
CA VAL A 254 3.56 -6.03 -7.60
C VAL A 254 3.82 -6.52 -9.03
N PRO A 255 5.04 -6.46 -9.61
CA PRO A 255 5.27 -6.91 -10.98
C PRO A 255 5.44 -8.43 -11.13
N MET A 256 5.50 -9.18 -10.03
CA MET A 256 5.78 -10.62 -10.02
C MET A 256 4.48 -11.43 -10.15
N SER A 257 4.56 -12.62 -10.71
CA SER A 257 3.45 -13.57 -10.65
C SER A 257 3.30 -14.14 -9.24
N VAL A 258 2.08 -14.59 -8.90
CA VAL A 258 1.82 -15.24 -7.60
C VAL A 258 2.81 -16.36 -7.32
N LYS A 259 3.05 -17.23 -8.32
CA LYS A 259 3.97 -18.35 -8.20
C LYS A 259 5.40 -17.91 -7.89
N GLN A 260 5.89 -16.86 -8.58
CA GLN A 260 7.24 -16.33 -8.29
C GLN A 260 7.34 -15.80 -6.87
N VAL A 261 6.32 -15.07 -6.38
CA VAL A 261 6.34 -14.59 -4.99
C VAL A 261 6.31 -15.76 -4.00
N GLN A 262 5.48 -16.78 -4.24
CA GLN A 262 5.42 -17.98 -3.38
C GLN A 262 6.77 -18.71 -3.30
N GLU A 263 7.51 -18.76 -4.40
CA GLU A 263 8.82 -19.42 -4.47
C GLU A 263 9.97 -18.58 -3.89
N GLU A 264 9.88 -17.23 -3.94
CA GLU A 264 11.00 -16.32 -3.68
C GLU A 264 10.75 -15.37 -2.48
N ILE A 265 9.64 -15.49 -1.75
CA ILE A 265 9.25 -14.49 -0.72
C ILE A 265 10.32 -14.27 0.35
N ASP A 266 10.99 -15.33 0.79
CA ASP A 266 12.03 -15.24 1.81
C ASP A 266 13.25 -14.45 1.28
N ASP A 267 13.65 -14.69 0.04
CA ASP A 267 14.74 -13.95 -0.62
C ASP A 267 14.37 -12.49 -0.85
N ILE A 268 13.11 -12.21 -1.23
CA ILE A 268 12.59 -10.86 -1.39
C ILE A 268 12.65 -10.08 -0.07
N VAL A 269 12.25 -10.70 1.04
CA VAL A 269 12.30 -10.08 2.37
C VAL A 269 13.75 -9.85 2.80
N ALA A 270 14.63 -10.82 2.60
CA ALA A 270 16.04 -10.70 2.92
C ALA A 270 16.72 -9.55 2.14
N ASP A 271 16.42 -9.42 0.83
CA ASP A 271 16.94 -8.30 0.04
C ASP A 271 16.33 -6.96 0.46
N THR A 272 15.06 -6.93 0.87
CA THR A 272 14.41 -5.73 1.43
C THR A 272 15.13 -5.23 2.70
N LEU A 273 15.52 -6.13 3.60
CA LEU A 273 16.36 -5.79 4.77
C LEU A 273 17.74 -5.27 4.37
N ASN A 274 18.36 -5.85 3.33
CA ASN A 274 19.65 -5.38 2.82
C ASN A 274 19.57 -3.96 2.24
N ILE A 275 18.47 -3.63 1.55
CA ILE A 275 18.22 -2.28 1.03
C ILE A 275 18.12 -1.30 2.19
N LEU A 276 17.32 -1.60 3.22
CA LEU A 276 17.20 -0.76 4.41
C LEU A 276 18.56 -0.48 5.06
N ASN A 277 19.41 -1.51 5.19
CA ASN A 277 20.75 -1.36 5.76
C ASN A 277 21.65 -0.46 4.92
N ARG A 278 21.53 -0.48 3.58
CA ARG A 278 22.32 0.40 2.69
C ARG A 278 21.91 1.86 2.85
N ILE A 279 20.60 2.15 2.88
CA ILE A 279 20.05 3.51 2.93
C ILE A 279 20.41 4.18 4.25
N TYR A 280 20.23 3.48 5.35
CA TYR A 280 20.47 4.00 6.70
C TYR A 280 21.83 3.56 7.26
N LYS A 281 22.85 3.41 6.39
CA LYS A 281 24.19 3.03 6.80
C LYS A 281 24.76 4.00 7.84
N GLY A 282 25.20 3.47 8.97
CA GLY A 282 25.73 4.26 10.08
C GLY A 282 24.68 5.01 10.92
N LYS A 283 23.39 4.80 10.64
CA LYS A 283 22.28 5.39 11.38
C LYS A 283 21.38 4.30 11.95
N TYR A 284 20.80 4.53 13.12
CA TYR A 284 19.77 3.66 13.72
C TYR A 284 20.20 2.19 13.88
N GLU A 285 21.48 1.92 14.17
CA GLU A 285 22.04 0.57 14.13
C GLU A 285 21.36 -0.40 15.11
N SER A 286 20.98 0.08 16.32
CA SER A 286 20.26 -0.72 17.30
C SER A 286 18.85 -1.05 16.84
N ASP A 287 18.15 -0.05 16.28
CA ASP A 287 16.77 -0.21 15.83
C ASP A 287 16.69 -1.10 14.59
N LYS A 288 17.63 -0.93 13.63
CA LYS A 288 17.74 -1.81 12.46
C LYS A 288 18.03 -3.25 12.83
N ARG A 289 18.91 -3.47 13.81
CA ARG A 289 19.21 -4.82 14.28
C ARG A 289 17.98 -5.47 14.92
N TYR A 290 17.30 -4.75 15.79
CA TYR A 290 16.04 -5.24 16.40
C TYR A 290 14.97 -5.54 15.34
N LEU A 291 14.77 -4.63 14.40
CA LEU A 291 13.80 -4.82 13.31
C LEU A 291 14.16 -6.03 12.43
N LYS A 292 15.45 -6.22 12.15
CA LYS A 292 15.93 -7.40 11.42
C LYS A 292 15.66 -8.70 12.19
N GLU A 293 16.01 -8.76 13.47
CA GLU A 293 15.79 -9.92 14.34
C GLU A 293 14.29 -10.27 14.41
N LEU A 294 13.43 -9.26 14.55
CA LEU A 294 11.97 -9.44 14.58
C LEU A 294 11.42 -9.92 13.23
N THR A 295 11.95 -9.40 12.10
CA THR A 295 11.58 -9.84 10.75
C THR A 295 12.00 -11.29 10.51
N GLU A 296 13.24 -11.66 10.88
CA GLU A 296 13.74 -13.04 10.76
C GLU A 296 12.94 -14.01 11.64
N MET A 297 12.52 -13.56 12.84
CA MET A 297 11.64 -14.32 13.71
C MET A 297 10.26 -14.55 13.05
N ALA A 298 9.66 -13.54 12.44
CA ALA A 298 8.39 -13.66 11.72
C ALA A 298 8.48 -14.70 10.59
N MET A 299 9.55 -14.68 9.80
CA MET A 299 9.81 -15.66 8.73
C MET A 299 9.97 -17.07 9.30
N LEU A 300 10.77 -17.23 10.35
CA LEU A 300 10.97 -18.55 11.00
C LEU A 300 9.66 -19.13 11.54
N LEU A 301 8.87 -18.31 12.20
CA LEU A 301 7.57 -18.69 12.73
C LEU A 301 6.60 -19.07 11.60
N ALA A 302 6.64 -18.36 10.46
CA ALA A 302 5.77 -18.66 9.31
C ALA A 302 5.99 -20.07 8.75
N HIS A 303 7.21 -20.59 8.80
CA HIS A 303 7.55 -21.94 8.37
C HIS A 303 7.49 -23.00 9.50
N SER A 304 7.10 -22.62 10.71
CA SER A 304 6.99 -23.52 11.85
C SER A 304 5.61 -24.16 11.97
N ASN A 305 5.45 -25.15 12.87
CA ASN A 305 4.17 -25.79 13.16
C ASN A 305 3.42 -25.16 14.36
N ILE A 306 3.88 -24.02 14.88
CA ILE A 306 3.22 -23.31 15.96
C ILE A 306 1.88 -22.73 15.48
N SER A 307 0.88 -22.58 16.35
CA SER A 307 -0.39 -21.96 15.97
C SER A 307 -0.21 -20.48 15.62
N ASP A 308 -1.07 -19.92 14.74
CA ASP A 308 -1.03 -18.49 14.40
C ASP A 308 -1.09 -17.60 15.64
N ALA A 309 -2.00 -17.93 16.56
CA ALA A 309 -2.16 -17.18 17.80
C ALA A 309 -0.91 -17.20 18.69
N ASP A 310 -0.22 -18.34 18.78
CA ASP A 310 1.00 -18.43 19.59
C ASP A 310 2.21 -17.81 18.89
N ALA A 311 2.24 -17.82 17.56
CA ALA A 311 3.25 -17.12 16.77
C ALA A 311 3.08 -15.60 16.89
N ILE A 312 1.87 -15.07 16.65
CA ILE A 312 1.57 -13.65 16.76
C ILE A 312 1.89 -13.12 18.14
N ARG A 313 1.53 -13.85 19.21
CA ARG A 313 1.86 -13.45 20.59
C ARG A 313 3.36 -13.27 20.83
N GLN A 314 4.22 -14.00 20.08
CA GLN A 314 5.67 -13.84 20.18
C GLN A 314 6.16 -12.62 19.38
N LEU A 315 5.42 -12.18 18.36
CA LEU A 315 5.75 -11.03 17.53
C LEU A 315 5.27 -9.70 18.12
N GLY A 316 4.25 -9.72 18.96
CA GLY A 316 3.69 -8.55 19.64
C GLY A 316 2.18 -8.46 19.55
N GLU A 317 1.68 -7.24 19.73
CA GLU A 317 0.25 -6.90 19.71
C GLU A 317 -0.13 -5.98 18.53
N GLY A 318 0.84 -5.55 17.72
CA GLY A 318 0.58 -4.69 16.54
C GLY A 318 0.48 -3.19 16.81
N TRP A 319 0.48 -2.74 18.07
CA TRP A 319 0.40 -1.32 18.41
C TRP A 319 1.60 -0.49 17.97
N THR A 320 2.73 -1.13 17.68
CA THR A 320 3.93 -0.48 17.17
C THR A 320 4.22 -0.92 15.73
N ALA A 321 4.81 -0.03 14.94
CA ALA A 321 5.01 -0.27 13.52
C ALA A 321 5.88 -1.51 13.22
N GLU A 322 6.87 -1.80 14.08
CA GLU A 322 7.70 -3.00 13.96
C GLU A 322 6.91 -4.28 14.24
N GLU A 323 5.95 -4.25 15.21
CA GLU A 323 5.08 -5.38 15.50
C GLU A 323 4.04 -5.57 14.39
N THR A 324 3.41 -4.47 13.91
CA THR A 324 2.49 -4.50 12.76
C THR A 324 3.16 -5.13 11.54
N TRP A 325 4.40 -4.70 11.23
CA TRP A 325 5.20 -5.28 10.14
C TRP A 325 5.40 -6.78 10.32
N ALA A 326 5.86 -7.20 11.51
CA ALA A 326 6.20 -8.60 11.78
C ALA A 326 4.98 -9.50 11.74
N ILE A 327 3.84 -9.08 12.31
CA ILE A 327 2.59 -9.84 12.31
C ILE A 327 2.04 -9.96 10.89
N ALA A 328 1.95 -8.84 10.16
CA ALA A 328 1.45 -8.84 8.79
C ALA A 328 2.32 -9.69 7.85
N LEU A 329 3.64 -9.59 7.97
CA LEU A 329 4.59 -10.40 7.19
C LEU A 329 4.45 -11.89 7.52
N PHE A 330 4.41 -12.24 8.82
CA PHE A 330 4.19 -13.61 9.28
C PHE A 330 2.92 -14.20 8.67
N CYS A 331 1.79 -13.50 8.76
CA CYS A 331 0.51 -13.96 8.23
C CYS A 331 0.55 -14.10 6.70
N ALA A 332 1.15 -13.14 6.00
CA ALA A 332 1.30 -13.17 4.55
C ALA A 332 2.16 -14.36 4.07
N ILE A 333 3.28 -14.66 4.75
CA ILE A 333 4.14 -15.79 4.38
C ILE A 333 3.47 -17.12 4.73
N ARG A 334 2.93 -17.26 5.94
CA ARG A 334 2.30 -18.49 6.40
C ARG A 334 1.11 -18.92 5.56
N HIS A 335 0.30 -17.96 5.15
CA HIS A 335 -0.91 -18.17 4.36
C HIS A 335 -0.74 -17.62 2.94
N ILE A 336 0.46 -17.76 2.38
CA ILE A 336 0.83 -17.19 1.08
C ILE A 336 -0.06 -17.65 -0.08
N ASP A 337 -0.79 -18.74 0.08
CA ASP A 337 -1.71 -19.34 -0.89
C ASP A 337 -3.17 -18.92 -0.71
N SER A 338 -3.50 -18.11 0.31
CA SER A 338 -4.87 -17.65 0.57
C SER A 338 -4.92 -16.26 1.17
N VAL A 339 -5.44 -15.29 0.39
CA VAL A 339 -5.66 -13.91 0.84
C VAL A 339 -6.54 -13.88 2.08
N GLU A 340 -7.63 -14.65 2.07
CA GLU A 340 -8.60 -14.68 3.17
C GLU A 340 -7.97 -15.18 4.46
N ASN A 341 -7.25 -16.31 4.40
CA ASN A 341 -6.65 -16.90 5.59
C ASN A 341 -5.55 -16.01 6.17
N ALA A 342 -4.75 -15.36 5.32
CA ALA A 342 -3.71 -14.41 5.76
C ALA A 342 -4.33 -13.23 6.54
N ILE A 343 -5.37 -12.61 6.00
CA ILE A 343 -6.03 -11.47 6.64
C ILE A 343 -6.80 -11.93 7.89
N ILE A 344 -7.52 -13.05 7.85
CA ILE A 344 -8.20 -13.59 9.02
C ILE A 344 -7.21 -13.86 10.17
N ALA A 345 -6.05 -14.43 9.86
CA ALA A 345 -5.01 -14.66 10.87
C ALA A 345 -4.50 -13.35 11.46
N SER A 346 -4.31 -12.31 10.61
CA SER A 346 -3.75 -11.02 11.02
C SER A 346 -4.70 -10.15 11.84
N VAL A 347 -6.00 -10.44 11.91
CA VAL A 347 -6.98 -9.66 12.68
C VAL A 347 -7.50 -10.38 13.94
N ASN A 348 -7.25 -11.67 14.12
CA ASN A 348 -7.80 -12.46 15.22
C ASN A 348 -6.80 -12.67 16.36
N HIS A 349 -6.26 -11.59 16.91
CA HIS A 349 -5.29 -11.61 18.02
C HIS A 349 -5.62 -10.55 19.09
N ASP A 350 -4.81 -10.51 20.14
CA ASP A 350 -4.89 -9.43 21.12
C ASP A 350 -4.13 -8.20 20.57
N GLY A 351 -4.80 -7.07 20.38
CA GLY A 351 -4.13 -5.83 19.98
C GLY A 351 -4.71 -5.15 18.75
N ASP A 352 -3.84 -4.50 17.97
CA ASP A 352 -4.14 -3.61 16.84
C ASP A 352 -4.47 -4.44 15.59
N SER A 353 -5.72 -4.84 15.50
CA SER A 353 -6.18 -5.77 14.46
C SER A 353 -6.44 -5.11 13.12
N ASP A 354 -6.82 -3.84 13.08
CA ASP A 354 -7.05 -3.11 11.83
C ASP A 354 -5.74 -2.77 11.11
N SER A 355 -4.73 -2.26 11.83
CA SER A 355 -3.41 -1.99 11.25
C SER A 355 -2.72 -3.26 10.76
N THR A 356 -2.75 -4.36 11.53
CA THR A 356 -2.16 -5.63 11.09
C THR A 356 -2.93 -6.24 9.92
N GLY A 357 -4.27 -6.12 9.91
CA GLY A 357 -5.15 -6.50 8.82
C GLY A 357 -4.90 -5.68 7.55
N SER A 358 -4.80 -4.36 7.70
CA SER A 358 -4.53 -3.41 6.61
C SER A 358 -3.19 -3.71 5.92
N VAL A 359 -2.10 -3.84 6.69
CA VAL A 359 -0.77 -4.10 6.14
C VAL A 359 -0.69 -5.50 5.51
N CYS A 360 -1.25 -6.53 6.15
CA CYS A 360 -1.35 -7.87 5.57
C CYS A 360 -2.17 -7.86 4.26
N GLY A 361 -3.30 -7.17 4.26
CA GLY A 361 -4.13 -6.98 3.09
C GLY A 361 -3.40 -6.27 1.95
N ASN A 362 -2.63 -5.21 2.24
CA ASN A 362 -1.79 -4.53 1.25
C ASN A 362 -0.78 -5.50 0.61
N ILE A 363 -0.12 -6.36 1.39
CA ILE A 363 0.83 -7.35 0.89
C ILE A 363 0.13 -8.39 0.02
N MET A 364 -0.91 -9.02 0.53
CA MET A 364 -1.62 -10.09 -0.17
C MET A 364 -2.34 -9.59 -1.43
N GLY A 365 -2.94 -8.40 -1.35
CA GLY A 365 -3.57 -7.76 -2.51
C GLY A 365 -2.58 -7.37 -3.60
N ALA A 366 -1.36 -6.94 -3.24
CA ALA A 366 -0.27 -6.69 -4.18
C ALA A 366 0.21 -7.98 -4.89
N ILE A 367 0.12 -9.12 -4.22
CA ILE A 367 0.50 -10.43 -4.77
C ILE A 367 -0.58 -10.98 -5.70
N TYR A 368 -1.84 -10.96 -5.28
CA TYR A 368 -2.93 -11.65 -5.97
C TYR A 368 -3.68 -10.80 -6.99
N GLY A 369 -3.73 -9.49 -6.80
CA GLY A 369 -4.48 -8.56 -7.64
C GLY A 369 -5.96 -8.44 -7.24
N TYR A 370 -6.61 -7.44 -7.81
CA TYR A 370 -7.99 -7.08 -7.48
C TYR A 370 -9.01 -8.07 -8.04
N GLU A 371 -8.82 -8.57 -9.26
CA GLU A 371 -9.77 -9.50 -9.87
C GLU A 371 -9.93 -10.77 -9.03
N HIS A 372 -8.85 -11.29 -8.45
CA HIS A 372 -8.89 -12.43 -7.54
C HIS A 372 -9.73 -12.14 -6.29
N ILE A 373 -9.58 -10.96 -5.71
CA ILE A 373 -10.28 -10.51 -4.49
C ILE A 373 -11.76 -10.28 -4.77
N LYS A 374 -12.07 -9.66 -5.90
CA LYS A 374 -13.41 -9.36 -6.38
C LYS A 374 -14.21 -10.63 -6.67
N GLU A 375 -13.65 -11.58 -7.41
CA GLU A 375 -14.32 -12.85 -7.75
C GLU A 375 -14.73 -13.64 -6.50
N ARG A 376 -13.93 -13.55 -5.44
CA ARG A 376 -14.20 -14.25 -4.16
C ARG A 376 -15.11 -13.48 -3.23
N ASN A 377 -15.34 -12.17 -3.46
CA ASN A 377 -16.07 -11.30 -2.55
C ASN A 377 -15.59 -11.49 -1.10
N ILE A 378 -14.27 -11.38 -0.88
CA ILE A 378 -13.63 -11.70 0.40
C ILE A 378 -14.37 -11.03 1.57
N PHE A 379 -14.57 -11.78 2.65
CA PHE A 379 -15.25 -11.38 3.89
C PHE A 379 -16.69 -10.90 3.76
N CYS A 380 -17.26 -10.83 2.54
CA CYS A 380 -18.64 -10.42 2.37
C CYS A 380 -19.61 -11.47 2.93
N PRO A 381 -20.72 -11.06 3.55
CA PRO A 381 -21.83 -11.94 3.80
C PRO A 381 -22.38 -12.54 2.50
N GLU A 382 -23.04 -13.71 2.60
CA GLU A 382 -23.58 -14.41 1.45
C GLU A 382 -24.49 -13.51 0.58
N GLY A 383 -24.27 -13.55 -0.73
CA GLY A 383 -25.02 -12.77 -1.71
C GLY A 383 -24.64 -11.30 -1.84
N ARG A 384 -23.64 -10.82 -1.10
CA ARG A 384 -23.12 -9.44 -1.22
C ARG A 384 -21.83 -9.40 -2.02
N LYS A 385 -21.58 -8.27 -2.69
CA LYS A 385 -20.34 -8.02 -3.43
C LYS A 385 -19.42 -7.09 -2.63
N LEU A 386 -18.12 -7.26 -2.80
CA LEU A 386 -17.11 -6.47 -2.11
C LEU A 386 -17.28 -4.97 -2.38
N GLU A 387 -17.47 -4.57 -3.64
CA GLU A 387 -17.63 -3.18 -4.06
C GLU A 387 -18.88 -2.51 -3.47
N GLU A 388 -19.94 -3.29 -3.22
CA GLU A 388 -21.20 -2.79 -2.64
C GLU A 388 -21.13 -2.75 -1.10
N THR A 389 -20.25 -3.55 -0.50
CA THR A 389 -20.18 -3.79 0.95
C THR A 389 -19.10 -2.95 1.63
N LEU A 390 -17.91 -2.88 1.06
CA LEU A 390 -16.80 -2.11 1.63
C LEU A 390 -17.05 -0.60 1.48
N GLU A 391 -16.93 0.14 2.56
CA GLU A 391 -17.03 1.61 2.56
C GLU A 391 -15.98 2.22 1.61
N LEU A 392 -16.36 3.24 0.85
CA LEU A 392 -15.50 3.99 -0.08
C LEU A 392 -14.82 3.13 -1.19
N SER A 393 -15.32 1.95 -1.49
CA SER A 393 -14.72 1.05 -2.50
C SER A 393 -14.50 1.72 -3.86
N GLU A 394 -15.43 2.56 -4.33
CA GLU A 394 -15.30 3.30 -5.58
C GLU A 394 -14.16 4.32 -5.53
N ILE A 395 -14.00 5.02 -4.41
CA ILE A 395 -12.93 5.99 -4.18
C ILE A 395 -11.56 5.28 -4.11
N ILE A 396 -11.50 4.14 -3.43
CA ILE A 396 -10.28 3.32 -3.34
C ILE A 396 -9.84 2.88 -4.74
N LEU A 397 -10.77 2.40 -5.56
CA LEU A 397 -10.48 1.97 -6.94
C LEU A 397 -10.07 3.14 -7.83
N ALA A 398 -10.74 4.29 -7.73
CA ALA A 398 -10.39 5.48 -8.50
C ALA A 398 -8.95 5.96 -8.19
N LEU A 399 -8.57 6.04 -6.91
CA LEU A 399 -7.21 6.39 -6.53
C LEU A 399 -6.18 5.33 -6.94
N ALA A 400 -6.54 4.04 -6.91
CA ALA A 400 -5.69 2.97 -7.42
C ALA A 400 -5.43 3.12 -8.92
N ASP A 401 -6.45 3.48 -9.69
CA ASP A 401 -6.33 3.75 -11.12
C ASP A 401 -5.45 4.95 -11.41
N ASP A 402 -5.61 6.04 -10.66
CA ASP A 402 -4.78 7.22 -10.76
C ASP A 402 -3.31 6.93 -10.42
N LEU A 403 -3.04 6.13 -9.38
CA LEU A 403 -1.68 5.66 -9.07
C LEU A 403 -1.08 4.83 -10.22
N SER A 404 -1.89 4.00 -10.85
CA SER A 404 -1.48 3.16 -11.98
C SER A 404 -1.21 3.97 -13.25
N THR A 405 -2.05 4.96 -13.56
CA THR A 405 -2.02 5.74 -14.80
C THR A 405 -1.26 7.06 -14.69
N GLY A 406 -0.94 7.52 -13.47
CA GLY A 406 -0.34 8.84 -13.23
C GLY A 406 -1.29 10.00 -13.53
N CYS A 407 -2.58 9.82 -13.24
CA CYS A 407 -3.66 10.78 -13.49
C CYS A 407 -3.91 11.12 -14.98
N ILE A 408 -3.48 10.24 -15.91
CA ILE A 408 -3.74 10.46 -17.35
C ILE A 408 -5.22 10.25 -17.68
N ILE A 409 -5.91 9.40 -16.91
CA ILE A 409 -7.33 9.08 -17.08
C ILE A 409 -7.94 9.10 -15.67
N SER A 410 -8.28 10.27 -15.16
CA SER A 410 -8.91 10.40 -13.85
C SER A 410 -10.37 10.84 -13.98
N GLU A 411 -11.28 10.17 -13.27
CA GLU A 411 -12.66 10.64 -13.10
C GLU A 411 -12.75 11.77 -12.06
N TYR A 412 -11.72 11.92 -11.25
CA TYR A 412 -11.63 12.87 -10.13
C TYR A 412 -10.48 13.86 -10.33
N ASP A 413 -10.29 14.32 -11.57
CA ASP A 413 -9.28 15.32 -11.90
C ASP A 413 -9.55 16.62 -11.10
N PRO A 414 -8.63 17.05 -10.23
CA PRO A 414 -8.83 18.19 -9.36
C PRO A 414 -8.82 19.54 -10.09
#